data_89d6cf7191b1bf833648e889256aa3b6
#
_entry.id   89d6cf7191b1bf833648e889256aa3b6
#
_cell.length_a   1.000
_cell.length_b   1.000
_cell.length_c   1.000
_cell.angle_alpha   90.00
_cell.angle_beta   90.00
_cell.angle_gamma   90.00
#
_symmetry.space_group_name_H-M   'P 1'
#
loop_
_entity.id
_entity.type
_entity.pdbx_description
1 polymer ?
#
loop_
_entity_poly.entity_id
_entity_poly.type
_entity_poly.pdbx_seq_one_letter_code
_entity_poly.pdbx_strand_id
1 'polypeptide(L)'
;SGLAKSTDVVVESASGARVRDDDGNTLLDFAGGIGMLAAGHCPPEVVRSIQAQAAKLVHVCAIVATYEPYIRLSELLNEVTPGSFPKKTLLANSGSEAVENAIKIARAATKRAGVICFEGAYHGRTLLTLSLTSKYGLFKQGFGPFAPEIYRLPAPDVYRRPAQMTEDEYVS
;
A
#
# COMPACT_ATOMS: atom_id res chain seq x y z
N SER A 1 -15.76 5.26 -12.86
CA SER A 1 -14.73 6.08 -12.24
C SER A 1 -14.13 5.33 -11.05
N GLY A 2 -12.83 5.44 -10.79
CA GLY A 2 -12.15 4.80 -9.65
C GLY A 2 -12.57 5.31 -8.27
N LEU A 3 -13.67 6.06 -8.18
CA LEU A 3 -14.26 6.62 -6.96
C LEU A 3 -15.65 6.04 -6.64
N ALA A 4 -16.09 4.99 -7.36
CA ALA A 4 -17.38 4.37 -7.09
C ALA A 4 -17.38 3.68 -5.73
N LYS A 5 -18.41 3.95 -4.91
CA LYS A 5 -18.70 3.18 -3.69
C LYS A 5 -19.11 1.76 -4.08
N SER A 6 -18.70 0.80 -3.29
CA SER A 6 -19.10 -0.61 -3.45
C SER A 6 -20.42 -0.92 -2.72
N THR A 7 -20.75 -0.16 -1.68
CA THR A 7 -21.97 -0.31 -0.87
C THR A 7 -22.48 1.05 -0.42
N ASP A 8 -23.73 1.12 0.01
CA ASP A 8 -24.34 2.31 0.63
C ASP A 8 -24.26 2.30 2.17
N VAL A 9 -23.58 1.32 2.75
CA VAL A 9 -23.38 1.21 4.20
C VAL A 9 -22.59 2.44 4.69
N VAL A 10 -23.10 3.10 5.72
CA VAL A 10 -22.45 4.19 6.44
C VAL A 10 -22.03 3.67 7.82
N VAL A 11 -20.74 3.57 8.05
CA VAL A 11 -20.20 3.04 9.31
C VAL A 11 -20.15 4.14 10.35
N GLU A 12 -20.82 3.93 11.50
CA GLU A 12 -20.82 4.80 12.66
C GLU A 12 -19.63 4.52 13.59
N SER A 13 -19.36 3.25 13.87
CA SER A 13 -18.32 2.83 14.81
C SER A 13 -17.76 1.46 14.44
N ALA A 14 -16.58 1.14 14.97
CA ALA A 14 -15.95 -0.15 14.73
C ALA A 14 -15.03 -0.57 15.88
N SER A 15 -14.90 -1.89 16.10
CA SER A 15 -13.99 -2.48 17.08
C SER A 15 -13.58 -3.90 16.66
N GLY A 16 -12.28 -4.19 16.68
CA GLY A 16 -11.75 -5.47 16.22
C GLY A 16 -12.12 -5.73 14.77
N ALA A 17 -12.83 -6.83 14.49
CA ALA A 17 -13.30 -7.20 13.15
C ALA A 17 -14.76 -6.80 12.88
N ARG A 18 -15.38 -6.00 13.75
CA ARG A 18 -16.79 -5.64 13.63
C ARG A 18 -16.96 -4.15 13.38
N VAL A 19 -17.89 -3.84 12.49
CA VAL A 19 -18.36 -2.48 12.22
C VAL A 19 -19.84 -2.38 12.54
N ARG A 20 -20.26 -1.23 13.06
CA ARG A 20 -21.66 -0.89 13.24
C ARG A 20 -22.02 0.25 12.29
N ASP A 21 -23.12 0.07 11.54
CA ASP A 21 -23.64 1.11 10.67
C ASP A 21 -24.60 2.05 11.41
N ASP A 22 -25.00 3.12 10.73
CA ASP A 22 -25.94 4.14 11.26
C ASP A 22 -27.40 3.62 11.39
N ASP A 23 -27.75 2.51 10.73
CA ASP A 23 -29.00 1.80 10.92
C ASP A 23 -29.00 0.86 12.13
N GLY A 24 -27.86 0.71 12.81
CA GLY A 24 -27.70 -0.11 14.00
C GLY A 24 -27.31 -1.56 13.72
N ASN A 25 -27.07 -1.95 12.46
CA ASN A 25 -26.63 -3.29 12.13
C ASN A 25 -25.16 -3.50 12.53
N THR A 26 -24.83 -4.74 12.89
CA THR A 26 -23.44 -5.15 13.14
C THR A 26 -22.98 -6.08 12.03
N LEU A 27 -21.92 -5.69 11.35
CA LEU A 27 -21.32 -6.40 10.23
C LEU A 27 -19.91 -6.87 10.57
N LEU A 28 -19.47 -7.96 9.92
CA LEU A 28 -18.07 -8.37 9.95
C LEU A 28 -17.31 -7.67 8.82
N ASP A 29 -16.21 -7.02 9.16
CA ASP A 29 -15.34 -6.36 8.19
C ASP A 29 -14.29 -7.33 7.63
N PHE A 30 -14.59 -7.93 6.49
CA PHE A 30 -13.64 -8.71 5.71
C PHE A 30 -12.80 -7.87 4.74
N ALA A 31 -13.09 -6.58 4.60
CA ALA A 31 -12.32 -5.68 3.74
C ALA A 31 -11.06 -5.15 4.45
N GLY A 32 -11.10 -4.99 5.78
CA GLY A 32 -9.97 -4.58 6.58
C GLY A 32 -9.25 -3.33 6.06
N GLY A 33 -10.00 -2.31 5.58
CA GLY A 33 -9.42 -1.14 4.92
C GLY A 33 -8.68 -1.48 3.63
N ILE A 34 -9.07 -2.56 2.93
CA ILE A 34 -8.40 -3.14 1.76
C ILE A 34 -6.98 -3.59 2.13
N GLY A 35 -6.88 -4.35 3.23
CA GLY A 35 -5.66 -5.01 3.68
C GLY A 35 -4.72 -4.17 4.56
N MET A 36 -5.15 -3.01 5.04
CA MET A 36 -4.30 -2.17 5.90
C MET A 36 -4.55 -2.33 7.41
N LEU A 37 -5.73 -2.81 7.82
CA LEU A 37 -6.13 -2.96 9.24
C LEU A 37 -5.65 -4.29 9.83
N ALA A 38 -4.34 -4.49 9.91
CA ALA A 38 -3.77 -5.74 10.43
C ALA A 38 -4.12 -6.00 11.92
N ALA A 39 -4.29 -4.94 12.73
CA ALA A 39 -4.63 -5.03 14.13
C ALA A 39 -6.14 -4.89 14.43
N GLY A 40 -6.97 -4.81 13.38
CA GLY A 40 -8.40 -4.53 13.51
C GLY A 40 -8.71 -3.06 13.81
N HIS A 41 -10.01 -2.78 14.02
CA HIS A 41 -10.50 -1.45 14.32
C HIS A 41 -10.25 -1.07 15.80
N CYS A 42 -9.77 0.12 16.02
CA CYS A 42 -9.66 0.77 17.33
C CYS A 42 -8.99 -0.08 18.43
N PRO A 43 -7.80 -0.70 18.19
CA PRO A 43 -7.09 -1.38 19.28
C PRO A 43 -6.82 -0.39 20.41
N PRO A 44 -7.14 -0.71 21.68
CA PRO A 44 -7.06 0.25 22.78
C PRO A 44 -5.68 0.89 22.98
N GLU A 45 -4.60 0.12 22.78
CA GLU A 45 -3.23 0.65 22.90
C GLU A 45 -2.92 1.68 21.80
N VAL A 46 -3.35 1.40 20.56
CA VAL A 46 -3.14 2.31 19.43
C VAL A 46 -3.92 3.60 19.64
N VAL A 47 -5.20 3.49 20.06
CA VAL A 47 -6.03 4.67 20.34
C VAL A 47 -5.41 5.53 21.44
N ARG A 48 -4.98 4.93 22.57
CA ARG A 48 -4.30 5.67 23.65
C ARG A 48 -3.02 6.36 23.17
N SER A 49 -2.22 5.69 22.35
CA SER A 49 -0.97 6.24 21.80
C SER A 49 -1.24 7.44 20.89
N ILE A 50 -2.25 7.34 20.01
CA ILE A 50 -2.68 8.44 19.15
C ILE A 50 -3.14 9.65 19.97
N GLN A 51 -4.01 9.43 20.97
CA GLN A 51 -4.52 10.48 21.83
C GLN A 51 -3.39 11.19 22.60
N ALA A 52 -2.47 10.43 23.19
CA ALA A 52 -1.34 10.97 23.93
C ALA A 52 -0.39 11.77 23.01
N GLN A 53 -0.10 11.26 21.83
CA GLN A 53 0.75 11.95 20.87
C GLN A 53 0.07 13.20 20.31
N ALA A 54 -1.21 13.14 19.98
CA ALA A 54 -1.97 14.28 19.46
C ALA A 54 -2.02 15.45 20.46
N ALA A 55 -2.12 15.16 21.77
CA ALA A 55 -2.05 16.16 22.83
C ALA A 55 -0.65 16.78 22.99
N LYS A 56 0.41 16.07 22.57
CA LYS A 56 1.81 16.50 22.71
C LYS A 56 2.32 17.23 21.48
N LEU A 57 2.10 16.64 20.30
CA LEU A 57 2.57 17.18 19.02
C LEU A 57 1.86 16.43 17.87
N VAL A 58 1.17 17.17 17.01
CA VAL A 58 0.52 16.60 15.81
C VAL A 58 1.52 16.49 14.64
N HIS A 59 2.23 17.58 14.34
CA HIS A 59 3.15 17.60 13.21
C HIS A 59 4.25 18.65 13.35
N VAL A 60 5.42 18.30 12.87
CA VAL A 60 6.51 19.21 12.50
C VAL A 60 7.17 18.67 11.25
N CYS A 61 7.56 19.55 10.33
CA CYS A 61 8.22 19.12 9.10
C CYS A 61 9.57 18.46 9.42
N ALA A 62 9.74 17.19 9.06
CA ALA A 62 10.91 16.39 9.40
C ALA A 62 12.23 16.92 8.79
N ILE A 63 12.16 17.79 7.76
CA ILE A 63 13.33 18.49 7.20
C ILE A 63 13.77 19.64 8.11
N VAL A 64 12.84 20.21 8.88
CA VAL A 64 13.12 21.32 9.80
C VAL A 64 13.53 20.81 11.18
N ALA A 65 12.77 19.84 11.72
CA ALA A 65 13.03 19.23 13.01
C ALA A 65 12.50 17.81 13.06
N THR A 66 13.23 16.92 13.70
CA THR A 66 12.78 15.53 13.91
C THR A 66 11.95 15.40 15.19
N TYR A 67 11.18 14.33 15.29
CA TYR A 67 10.38 13.99 16.46
C TYR A 67 10.38 12.48 16.71
N GLU A 68 10.21 12.13 17.97
CA GLU A 68 10.44 10.77 18.46
C GLU A 68 9.68 9.68 17.69
N PRO A 69 8.35 9.76 17.42
CA PRO A 69 7.65 8.71 16.70
C PRO A 69 8.20 8.45 15.29
N TYR A 70 8.65 9.48 14.59
CA TYR A 70 9.27 9.34 13.26
C TYR A 70 10.57 8.54 13.34
N ILE A 71 11.45 8.90 14.31
CA ILE A 71 12.74 8.24 14.51
C ILE A 71 12.52 6.77 14.91
N ARG A 72 11.70 6.52 15.93
CA ARG A 72 11.44 5.18 16.45
C ARG A 72 10.83 4.25 15.41
N LEU A 73 9.88 4.74 14.59
CA LEU A 73 9.32 3.95 13.51
C LEU A 73 10.38 3.61 12.46
N SER A 74 11.24 4.56 12.11
CA SER A 74 12.31 4.33 11.13
C SER A 74 13.35 3.32 11.63
N GLU A 75 13.74 3.39 12.90
CA GLU A 75 14.61 2.41 13.55
C GLU A 75 13.99 1.00 13.52
N LEU A 76 12.73 0.88 13.95
CA LEU A 76 12.02 -0.40 13.98
C LEU A 76 11.91 -1.00 12.57
N LEU A 77 11.56 -0.20 11.57
CA LEU A 77 11.48 -0.68 10.18
C LEU A 77 12.83 -1.14 9.64
N ASN A 78 13.91 -0.46 9.98
CA ASN A 78 15.26 -0.90 9.62
C ASN A 78 15.64 -2.23 10.30
N GLU A 79 15.20 -2.46 11.52
CA GLU A 79 15.45 -3.68 12.27
C GLU A 79 14.67 -4.88 11.71
N VAL A 80 13.34 -4.73 11.54
CA VAL A 80 12.46 -5.85 11.17
C VAL A 80 12.48 -6.19 9.68
N THR A 81 12.92 -5.27 8.81
CA THR A 81 13.00 -5.52 7.37
C THR A 81 14.10 -6.53 7.05
N PRO A 82 13.85 -7.58 6.26
CA PRO A 82 14.85 -8.59 5.92
C PRO A 82 16.10 -8.03 5.23
N GLY A 83 17.21 -8.75 5.38
CA GLY A 83 18.52 -8.44 4.79
C GLY A 83 19.52 -7.94 5.82
N SER A 84 20.82 -8.26 5.60
CA SER A 84 21.95 -7.94 6.48
C SER A 84 22.72 -6.68 6.10
N PHE A 85 22.24 -5.91 5.11
CA PHE A 85 22.85 -4.67 4.66
C PHE A 85 22.34 -3.45 5.45
N PRO A 86 23.10 -2.36 5.51
CA PRO A 86 22.63 -1.10 6.11
C PRO A 86 21.37 -0.59 5.44
N LYS A 87 20.36 -0.26 6.23
CA LYS A 87 19.04 0.18 5.75
C LYS A 87 18.78 1.63 6.13
N LYS A 88 17.95 2.29 5.33
CA LYS A 88 17.38 3.61 5.62
C LYS A 88 15.90 3.59 5.28
N THR A 89 15.09 4.20 6.12
CA THR A 89 13.65 4.31 5.93
C THR A 89 13.28 5.70 5.42
N LEU A 90 12.47 5.73 4.37
CA LEU A 90 11.76 6.92 3.89
C LEU A 90 10.27 6.73 4.13
N LEU A 91 9.68 7.54 4.99
CA LEU A 91 8.24 7.53 5.24
C LEU A 91 7.51 8.38 4.19
N ALA A 92 6.33 7.93 3.79
CA ALA A 92 5.46 8.60 2.84
C ALA A 92 4.00 8.55 3.34
N ASN A 93 3.11 9.37 2.76
CA ASN A 93 1.73 9.50 3.23
C ASN A 93 0.79 8.44 2.64
N SER A 94 1.23 7.72 1.62
CA SER A 94 0.43 6.68 0.95
C SER A 94 1.31 5.62 0.28
N GLY A 95 0.71 4.45 -0.02
CA GLY A 95 1.38 3.43 -0.81
C GLY A 95 1.75 3.91 -2.21
N SER A 96 0.94 4.76 -2.83
CA SER A 96 1.27 5.37 -4.13
C SER A 96 2.53 6.21 -4.04
N GLU A 97 2.66 7.08 -3.03
CA GLU A 97 3.88 7.88 -2.82
C GLU A 97 5.10 7.00 -2.52
N ALA A 98 4.92 5.94 -1.74
CA ALA A 98 6.01 5.01 -1.46
C ALA A 98 6.52 4.33 -2.73
N VAL A 99 5.61 3.85 -3.61
CA VAL A 99 5.97 3.25 -4.90
C VAL A 99 6.60 4.27 -5.85
N GLU A 100 6.08 5.50 -5.93
CA GLU A 100 6.69 6.61 -6.71
C GLU A 100 8.15 6.84 -6.29
N ASN A 101 8.39 6.95 -4.98
CA ASN A 101 9.74 7.16 -4.45
C ASN A 101 10.64 5.94 -4.67
N ALA A 102 10.14 4.72 -4.50
CA ALA A 102 10.91 3.50 -4.75
C ALA A 102 11.40 3.44 -6.21
N ILE A 103 10.54 3.75 -7.18
CA ILE A 103 10.92 3.78 -8.61
C ILE A 103 11.92 4.90 -8.91
N LYS A 104 11.72 6.09 -8.34
CA LYS A 104 12.69 7.20 -8.47
C LYS A 104 14.07 6.81 -7.95
N ILE A 105 14.13 6.21 -6.76
CA ILE A 105 15.37 5.75 -6.16
C ILE A 105 16.00 4.64 -7.00
N ALA A 106 15.23 3.65 -7.43
CA ALA A 106 15.71 2.55 -8.26
C ALA A 106 16.31 3.06 -9.60
N ARG A 107 15.60 3.95 -10.30
CA ARG A 107 16.11 4.58 -11.53
C ARG A 107 17.37 5.41 -11.30
N ALA A 108 17.42 6.17 -10.21
CA ALA A 108 18.58 6.96 -9.87
C ALA A 108 19.81 6.09 -9.56
N ALA A 109 19.62 4.98 -8.86
CA ALA A 109 20.68 4.06 -8.49
C ALA A 109 21.18 3.20 -9.64
N THR A 110 20.24 2.64 -10.44
CA THR A 110 20.57 1.67 -11.51
C THR A 110 20.82 2.29 -12.87
N LYS A 111 20.41 3.55 -13.08
CA LYS A 111 20.39 4.24 -14.38
C LYS A 111 19.53 3.53 -15.44
N ARG A 112 18.60 2.67 -15.04
CA ARG A 112 17.66 1.95 -15.90
C ARG A 112 16.30 2.65 -15.88
N ALA A 113 15.74 2.94 -17.06
CA ALA A 113 14.44 3.59 -17.18
C ALA A 113 13.27 2.60 -17.05
N GLY A 114 13.44 1.39 -17.59
CA GLY A 114 12.39 0.37 -17.65
C GLY A 114 11.98 -0.17 -16.27
N VAL A 115 10.67 -0.37 -16.10
CA VAL A 115 10.08 -0.99 -14.90
C VAL A 115 9.20 -2.15 -15.35
N ILE A 116 9.42 -3.33 -14.78
CA ILE A 116 8.57 -4.50 -14.98
C ILE A 116 7.51 -4.50 -13.87
N CYS A 117 6.27 -4.74 -14.27
CA CYS A 117 5.15 -4.98 -13.35
C CYS A 117 4.33 -6.19 -13.82
N PHE A 118 3.46 -6.71 -12.96
CA PHE A 118 2.70 -7.92 -13.24
C PHE A 118 1.24 -7.65 -13.57
N GLU A 119 0.65 -8.54 -14.38
CA GLU A 119 -0.78 -8.56 -14.61
C GLU A 119 -1.53 -8.83 -13.30
N GLY A 120 -2.70 -8.20 -13.14
CA GLY A 120 -3.49 -8.27 -11.91
C GLY A 120 -2.98 -7.40 -10.77
N ALA A 121 -1.75 -6.88 -10.82
CA ALA A 121 -1.16 -6.09 -9.75
C ALA A 121 -1.78 -4.68 -9.64
N TYR A 122 -1.80 -4.16 -8.42
CA TYR A 122 -2.20 -2.80 -8.08
C TYR A 122 -1.07 -2.07 -7.38
N HIS A 123 -0.71 -0.89 -7.88
CA HIS A 123 0.41 -0.10 -7.36
C HIS A 123 0.01 1.32 -6.93
N GLY A 124 -1.21 1.70 -7.18
CA GLY A 124 -1.73 3.03 -6.85
C GLY A 124 -2.42 3.73 -8.01
N ARG A 125 -2.74 5.00 -7.83
CA ARG A 125 -3.53 5.82 -8.78
C ARG A 125 -2.93 7.19 -9.07
N THR A 126 -1.68 7.46 -8.68
CA THR A 126 -0.90 8.61 -9.21
C THR A 126 -0.46 8.30 -10.63
N LEU A 127 0.01 9.28 -11.39
CA LEU A 127 0.31 9.08 -12.83
C LEU A 127 1.25 7.90 -13.09
N LEU A 128 2.35 7.78 -12.34
CA LEU A 128 3.27 6.65 -12.52
C LEU A 128 2.70 5.35 -11.95
N THR A 129 2.17 5.36 -10.74
CA THR A 129 1.62 4.14 -10.14
C THR A 129 0.38 3.64 -10.87
N LEU A 130 -0.42 4.55 -11.46
CA LEU A 130 -1.53 4.18 -12.34
C LEU A 130 -1.03 3.50 -13.63
N SER A 131 0.12 3.94 -14.14
CA SER A 131 0.76 3.28 -15.29
C SER A 131 1.13 1.83 -14.99
N LEU A 132 1.58 1.54 -13.76
CA LEU A 132 1.91 0.20 -13.27
C LEU A 132 0.68 -0.65 -12.96
N THR A 133 -0.40 -0.04 -12.47
CA THR A 133 -1.64 -0.74 -12.09
C THR A 133 -2.27 -1.42 -13.31
N SER A 134 -2.72 -2.67 -13.15
CA SER A 134 -3.11 -3.54 -14.25
C SER A 134 -4.54 -3.29 -14.76
N LYS A 135 -5.55 -3.16 -13.88
CA LYS A 135 -6.98 -3.11 -14.27
C LYS A 135 -7.33 -1.84 -15.04
N TYR A 136 -7.30 -1.92 -16.38
CA TYR A 136 -7.51 -0.78 -17.26
C TYR A 136 -8.91 -0.19 -17.14
N GLY A 137 -9.95 -0.98 -17.38
CA GLY A 137 -11.33 -0.49 -17.43
C GLY A 137 -11.82 0.11 -16.11
N LEU A 138 -11.33 -0.40 -14.96
CA LEU A 138 -11.73 0.09 -13.64
C LEU A 138 -10.97 1.35 -13.20
N PHE A 139 -9.66 1.44 -13.48
CA PHE A 139 -8.81 2.48 -12.89
C PHE A 139 -8.19 3.43 -13.89
N LYS A 140 -7.99 3.02 -15.14
CA LYS A 140 -7.14 3.75 -16.11
C LYS A 140 -7.89 4.42 -17.25
N GLN A 141 -9.11 3.98 -17.53
CA GLN A 141 -9.87 4.50 -18.67
C GLN A 141 -10.10 6.01 -18.54
N GLY A 142 -9.63 6.77 -19.52
CA GLY A 142 -9.77 8.22 -19.58
C GLY A 142 -8.71 9.03 -18.81
N PHE A 143 -7.73 8.36 -18.16
CA PHE A 143 -6.70 9.05 -17.36
C PHE A 143 -5.31 9.13 -18.01
N GLY A 144 -5.18 8.74 -19.28
CA GLY A 144 -3.91 8.88 -20.00
C GLY A 144 -3.56 10.35 -20.34
N PRO A 145 -2.33 10.61 -20.82
CA PRO A 145 -1.28 9.64 -21.14
C PRO A 145 -0.60 9.04 -19.91
N PHE A 146 -0.12 7.80 -20.05
CA PHE A 146 0.58 7.09 -18.99
C PHE A 146 2.09 7.26 -19.10
N ALA A 147 2.81 6.98 -17.99
CA ALA A 147 4.25 7.03 -17.96
C ALA A 147 4.85 5.98 -18.92
N PRO A 148 5.90 6.33 -19.69
CA PRO A 148 6.61 5.41 -20.56
C PRO A 148 7.48 4.42 -19.78
N GLU A 149 8.05 3.45 -20.49
CA GLU A 149 8.99 2.46 -19.98
C GLU A 149 8.40 1.54 -18.90
N ILE A 150 7.11 1.21 -19.04
CA ILE A 150 6.41 0.25 -18.19
C ILE A 150 6.14 -1.02 -19.01
N TYR A 151 6.72 -2.12 -18.57
CA TYR A 151 6.61 -3.45 -19.20
C TYR A 151 5.81 -4.37 -18.30
N ARG A 152 4.83 -5.07 -18.87
CA ARG A 152 3.93 -5.91 -18.08
C ARG A 152 4.12 -7.37 -18.46
N LEU A 153 4.29 -8.21 -17.42
CA LEU A 153 4.41 -9.66 -17.55
C LEU A 153 3.22 -10.35 -16.87
N PRO A 154 2.85 -11.56 -17.29
CA PRO A 154 1.95 -12.39 -16.51
C PRO A 154 2.51 -12.64 -15.11
N ALA A 155 1.66 -12.59 -14.08
CA ALA A 155 2.07 -13.01 -12.75
C ALA A 155 2.15 -14.54 -12.70
N PRO A 156 3.19 -15.14 -12.10
CA PRO A 156 3.25 -16.58 -11.92
C PRO A 156 2.12 -17.03 -10.98
N ASP A 157 1.18 -17.81 -11.48
CA ASP A 157 0.08 -18.41 -10.72
C ASP A 157 0.28 -19.94 -10.70
N VAL A 158 1.06 -20.43 -9.77
CA VAL A 158 1.41 -21.84 -9.62
C VAL A 158 0.18 -22.74 -9.52
N TYR A 159 -0.89 -22.26 -8.89
CA TYR A 159 -2.15 -23.00 -8.77
C TYR A 159 -2.83 -23.20 -10.12
N ARG A 160 -2.73 -22.25 -11.04
CA ARG A 160 -3.34 -22.30 -12.38
C ARG A 160 -2.34 -22.56 -13.50
N ARG A 161 -1.16 -23.11 -13.16
CA ARG A 161 -0.17 -23.47 -14.18
C ARG A 161 -0.72 -24.53 -15.13
N PRO A 162 -0.24 -24.60 -16.39
CA PRO A 162 -0.57 -25.69 -17.31
C PRO A 162 -0.25 -27.05 -16.69
N ALA A 163 -1.18 -28.01 -16.81
CA ALA A 163 -1.08 -29.31 -16.16
C ALA A 163 0.18 -30.13 -16.56
N GLN A 164 0.74 -29.84 -17.74
CA GLN A 164 1.95 -30.48 -18.27
C GLN A 164 3.24 -29.84 -17.77
N MET A 165 3.21 -28.73 -17.04
CA MET A 165 4.39 -28.07 -16.52
C MET A 165 4.56 -28.35 -15.02
N THR A 166 5.80 -28.60 -14.58
CA THR A 166 6.14 -28.58 -13.17
C THR A 166 6.12 -27.14 -12.63
N GLU A 167 6.16 -26.99 -11.32
CA GLU A 167 6.23 -25.67 -10.68
C GLU A 167 7.50 -24.92 -11.08
N ASP A 168 8.65 -25.61 -11.05
CA ASP A 168 9.95 -25.03 -11.39
C ASP A 168 10.01 -24.57 -12.87
N GLU A 169 9.45 -25.37 -13.80
CA GLU A 169 9.36 -24.98 -15.22
C GLU A 169 8.44 -23.79 -15.46
N TYR A 170 7.42 -23.60 -14.61
CA TYR A 170 6.46 -22.50 -14.78
C TYR A 170 6.96 -21.16 -14.22
N VAL A 171 7.82 -21.18 -13.20
CA VAL A 171 8.34 -19.96 -12.56
C VAL A 171 9.76 -19.60 -13.04
N SER A 172 10.41 -20.44 -13.84
CA SER A 172 11.72 -20.17 -14.44
C SER A 172 11.61 -19.32 -15.70
#